data_10e01e8c9ebb85836a8519b5ce0f330c
#
_entry.id   10e01e8c9ebb85836a8519b5ce0f330c
#
_cell.length_a   1.000
_cell.length_b   1.000
_cell.length_c   1.000
_cell.angle_alpha   90.00
_cell.angle_beta   90.00
_cell.angle_gamma   90.00
#
_symmetry.space_group_name_H-M   'P 1'
#
loop_
_entity.id
_entity.type
_entity.pdbx_description
1 polymer ?
#
loop_
_entity_poly.entity_id
_entity_poly.type
_entity_poly.pdbx_seq_one_letter_code
_entity_poly.pdbx_strand_id
1 'polypeptide(L)'
;MRINPKENVYGRFNVPSDQSITHRALLLGCIAKGKTYVINPSMNEETSTVISCIKKAGAKVKIKKGVIEVKPTKKIESGLRFDCGSSETLMRFLCGLVAGSGVRAELTGDKWLCQRSMRNVKEPLEAMGATVALKNYTVPPILVEGETVRPIDYVMPIGSSQVKSSLLLCALAGGVSAKITEEIPSRNHMEILMKEMGADVTFNKEESSVTLRGGEIKGKKIYVCGDFTQAMYFLTLGLLSGRVECLNTGVNPTRTGVLEILRRMGAKIKVSDGRVLCGEKIADIVAEKSELKATLVTEEESYKAAAELPALACLMGMADGESIIAESEAQKAADKEYFDKIAELINSLGGNCRRFDGGIVIKGVGKYRGGSVKASENGKIGMASVVGLSISEEGGDFEDEAALNGEYPDFLKTFRYATFAYMDEKPSDYASIVNAFILDKIKIANYVFFTKSAKERGVKKAISELKDCDGYSASEEYSADVSKKVIKYQGTSKVTKAVNVVHGVAGCSTEGEALVYSLKNDGYEVSGKSVLVIGLGSAGKNAAAAF
;
A
#
# COMPACT_ATOMS: atom_id res chain seq x y z
N MET A 1 0.79 11.51 -15.66
CA MET A 1 0.12 12.29 -14.58
C MET A 1 1.10 13.26 -13.94
N ARG A 2 0.74 14.53 -13.78
CA ARG A 2 1.59 15.48 -13.03
C ARG A 2 1.45 15.27 -11.52
N ILE A 3 2.56 15.17 -10.80
CA ILE A 3 2.62 15.12 -9.34
C ILE A 3 3.24 16.43 -8.83
N ASN A 4 2.48 17.17 -8.05
CA ASN A 4 2.93 18.42 -7.46
C ASN A 4 3.59 18.18 -6.10
N PRO A 5 4.65 18.94 -5.74
CA PRO A 5 5.31 18.83 -4.45
C PRO A 5 4.38 19.12 -3.27
N LYS A 6 4.60 18.41 -2.16
CA LYS A 6 3.92 18.61 -0.89
C LYS A 6 4.94 18.85 0.21
N GLU A 7 4.76 19.92 0.98
CA GLU A 7 5.61 20.30 2.10
C GLU A 7 4.86 20.16 3.42
N ASN A 8 5.58 19.89 4.52
CA ASN A 8 4.99 19.77 5.85
C ASN A 8 3.72 18.88 5.86
N VAL A 9 3.84 17.66 5.34
CA VAL A 9 2.72 16.74 5.15
C VAL A 9 2.23 16.22 6.49
N TYR A 10 0.93 16.36 6.73
CA TYR A 10 0.21 15.67 7.78
C TYR A 10 -0.87 14.80 7.15
N GLY A 11 -0.80 13.50 7.39
CA GLY A 11 -1.71 12.56 6.75
C GLY A 11 -2.18 11.47 7.71
N ARG A 12 -3.41 11.02 7.51
CA ARG A 12 -4.00 9.87 8.19
C ARG A 12 -4.68 8.99 7.18
N PHE A 13 -4.30 7.72 7.14
CA PHE A 13 -4.74 6.79 6.12
C PHE A 13 -5.28 5.51 6.73
N ASN A 14 -6.49 5.10 6.31
CA ASN A 14 -6.84 3.69 6.34
C ASN A 14 -6.15 3.04 5.15
N VAL A 15 -5.13 2.25 5.44
CA VAL A 15 -4.30 1.64 4.41
C VAL A 15 -5.14 0.68 3.56
N PRO A 16 -4.99 0.69 2.22
CA PRO A 16 -5.65 -0.30 1.38
C PRO A 16 -5.35 -1.73 1.81
N SER A 17 -6.31 -2.61 1.62
CA SER A 17 -6.30 -3.96 2.17
C SER A 17 -5.22 -4.85 1.57
N ASP A 18 -4.70 -5.79 2.37
CA ASP A 18 -3.67 -6.75 1.96
C ASP A 18 -4.19 -7.74 0.93
N GLN A 19 -3.60 -7.69 -0.27
CA GLN A 19 -3.92 -8.58 -1.38
C GLN A 19 -3.55 -10.02 -1.07
N SER A 20 -2.41 -10.24 -0.42
CA SER A 20 -1.86 -11.58 -0.12
C SER A 20 -2.79 -12.36 0.82
N ILE A 21 -3.37 -11.67 1.82
CA ILE A 21 -4.36 -12.23 2.74
C ILE A 21 -5.68 -12.46 2.01
N THR A 22 -6.12 -11.51 1.18
CA THR A 22 -7.35 -11.62 0.38
C THR A 22 -7.35 -12.86 -0.50
N HIS A 23 -6.29 -13.09 -1.28
CA HIS A 23 -6.20 -14.23 -2.19
C HIS A 23 -6.22 -15.57 -1.44
N ARG A 24 -5.49 -15.66 -0.30
CA ARG A 24 -5.47 -16.87 0.52
C ARG A 24 -6.83 -17.15 1.15
N ALA A 25 -7.50 -16.12 1.67
CA ALA A 25 -8.84 -16.27 2.24
C ALA A 25 -9.88 -16.75 1.22
N LEU A 26 -9.78 -16.27 -0.04
CA LEU A 26 -10.66 -16.71 -1.13
C LEU A 26 -10.42 -18.17 -1.51
N LEU A 27 -9.17 -18.60 -1.63
CA LEU A 27 -8.80 -19.98 -1.98
C LEU A 27 -9.15 -20.95 -0.86
N LEU A 28 -8.86 -20.61 0.40
CA LEU A 28 -9.28 -21.42 1.54
C LEU A 28 -10.82 -21.48 1.64
N GLY A 29 -11.51 -20.36 1.37
CA GLY A 29 -12.97 -20.30 1.32
C GLY A 29 -13.58 -21.19 0.23
N CYS A 30 -12.83 -21.47 -0.85
CA CYS A 30 -13.28 -22.36 -1.93
C CYS A 30 -13.43 -23.83 -1.47
N ILE A 31 -12.61 -24.27 -0.50
CA ILE A 31 -12.55 -25.66 -0.02
C ILE A 31 -13.02 -25.84 1.44
N ALA A 32 -13.33 -24.76 2.14
CA ALA A 32 -13.75 -24.79 3.55
C ALA A 32 -15.13 -25.45 3.73
N LYS A 33 -15.40 -26.04 4.91
CA LYS A 33 -16.75 -26.45 5.28
C LYS A 33 -17.59 -25.24 5.68
N GLY A 34 -18.60 -24.90 4.88
CA GLY A 34 -19.49 -23.75 5.10
C GLY A 34 -19.01 -22.48 4.40
N LYS A 35 -19.77 -21.39 4.57
CA LYS A 35 -19.50 -20.12 3.89
C LYS A 35 -18.36 -19.35 4.54
N THR A 36 -17.50 -18.78 3.71
CA THR A 36 -16.48 -17.81 4.13
C THR A 36 -16.89 -16.41 3.68
N TYR A 37 -16.70 -15.43 4.56
CA TYR A 37 -16.95 -14.02 4.28
C TYR A 37 -15.62 -13.26 4.38
N VAL A 38 -15.09 -12.80 3.26
CA VAL A 38 -13.90 -11.97 3.23
C VAL A 38 -14.35 -10.51 3.32
N ILE A 39 -14.03 -9.87 4.43
CA ILE A 39 -14.47 -8.51 4.77
C ILE A 39 -13.31 -7.56 4.53
N ASN A 40 -13.56 -6.43 3.88
CA ASN A 40 -12.54 -5.47 3.46
C ASN A 40 -11.48 -6.11 2.54
N PRO A 41 -11.86 -6.83 1.47
CA PRO A 41 -10.90 -7.44 0.55
C PRO A 41 -10.15 -6.38 -0.26
N SER A 42 -8.92 -6.67 -0.66
CA SER A 42 -8.27 -5.95 -1.75
C SER A 42 -8.97 -6.28 -3.07
N MET A 43 -9.41 -5.25 -3.79
CA MET A 43 -10.17 -5.42 -5.05
C MET A 43 -9.34 -4.87 -6.21
N ASN A 44 -8.60 -5.74 -6.88
CA ASN A 44 -7.82 -5.44 -8.06
C ASN A 44 -8.03 -6.50 -9.15
N GLU A 45 -7.29 -6.42 -10.23
CA GLU A 45 -7.37 -7.33 -11.36
C GLU A 45 -6.99 -8.77 -10.96
N GLU A 46 -5.92 -8.95 -10.17
CA GLU A 46 -5.52 -10.26 -9.67
C GLU A 46 -6.59 -10.88 -8.76
N THR A 47 -7.22 -10.11 -7.87
CA THR A 47 -8.32 -10.60 -7.04
C THR A 47 -9.51 -11.04 -7.89
N SER A 48 -9.80 -10.33 -8.97
CA SER A 48 -10.85 -10.69 -9.93
C SER A 48 -10.52 -12.01 -10.64
N THR A 49 -9.24 -12.23 -10.97
CA THR A 49 -8.73 -13.47 -11.54
C THR A 49 -8.85 -14.64 -10.55
N VAL A 50 -8.50 -14.44 -9.27
CA VAL A 50 -8.71 -15.44 -8.20
C VAL A 50 -10.18 -15.82 -8.10
N ILE A 51 -11.09 -14.84 -8.08
CA ILE A 51 -12.53 -15.06 -8.03
C ILE A 51 -13.01 -15.86 -9.25
N SER A 52 -12.50 -15.56 -10.44
CA SER A 52 -12.81 -16.30 -11.66
C SER A 52 -12.38 -17.78 -11.55
N CYS A 53 -11.16 -18.03 -11.07
CA CYS A 53 -10.63 -19.39 -10.89
C CYS A 53 -11.41 -20.18 -9.86
N ILE A 54 -11.73 -19.61 -8.68
CA ILE A 54 -12.52 -20.36 -7.67
C ILE A 54 -13.97 -20.62 -8.12
N LYS A 55 -14.57 -19.71 -8.90
CA LYS A 55 -15.88 -19.97 -9.54
C LYS A 55 -15.79 -21.12 -10.52
N LYS A 56 -14.74 -21.18 -11.33
CA LYS A 56 -14.49 -22.27 -12.27
C LYS A 56 -14.25 -23.60 -11.55
N ALA A 57 -13.60 -23.56 -10.38
CA ALA A 57 -13.46 -24.72 -9.49
C ALA A 57 -14.80 -25.16 -8.83
N GLY A 58 -15.90 -24.43 -9.05
CA GLY A 58 -17.24 -24.79 -8.58
C GLY A 58 -17.73 -24.00 -7.36
N ALA A 59 -16.96 -23.08 -6.81
CA ALA A 59 -17.41 -22.22 -5.72
C ALA A 59 -18.42 -21.17 -6.20
N LYS A 60 -19.37 -20.79 -5.35
CA LYS A 60 -20.29 -19.69 -5.64
C LYS A 60 -19.84 -18.44 -4.91
N VAL A 61 -19.60 -17.36 -5.65
CA VAL A 61 -19.09 -16.10 -5.10
C VAL A 61 -20.12 -14.99 -5.28
N LYS A 62 -20.37 -14.23 -4.21
CA LYS A 62 -21.19 -13.02 -4.20
C LYS A 62 -20.39 -11.87 -3.62
N ILE A 63 -20.43 -10.70 -4.28
CA ILE A 63 -19.75 -9.49 -3.84
C ILE A 63 -20.84 -8.46 -3.49
N LYS A 64 -20.82 -7.95 -2.25
CA LYS A 64 -21.77 -6.94 -1.80
C LYS A 64 -21.16 -6.06 -0.71
N LYS A 65 -21.18 -4.73 -0.90
CA LYS A 65 -20.78 -3.73 0.10
C LYS A 65 -19.42 -4.02 0.77
N GLY A 66 -18.37 -4.23 -0.03
CA GLY A 66 -17.02 -4.49 0.50
C GLY A 66 -16.83 -5.86 1.17
N VAL A 67 -17.73 -6.81 0.92
CA VAL A 67 -17.65 -8.19 1.41
C VAL A 67 -17.75 -9.14 0.25
N ILE A 68 -16.87 -10.15 0.22
CA ILE A 68 -16.94 -11.29 -0.69
C ILE A 68 -17.43 -12.50 0.09
N GLU A 69 -18.64 -12.99 -0.23
CA GLU A 69 -19.14 -14.26 0.25
C GLU A 69 -18.69 -15.37 -0.69
N VAL A 70 -17.98 -16.36 -0.17
CA VAL A 70 -17.60 -17.58 -0.88
C VAL A 70 -18.39 -18.76 -0.29
N LYS A 71 -19.25 -19.38 -1.09
CA LYS A 71 -19.83 -20.69 -0.79
C LYS A 71 -18.95 -21.75 -1.45
N PRO A 72 -18.37 -22.68 -0.68
CA PRO A 72 -17.36 -23.61 -1.18
C PRO A 72 -17.89 -24.51 -2.29
N THR A 73 -16.97 -25.05 -3.08
CA THR A 73 -17.27 -26.16 -3.98
C THR A 73 -17.53 -27.44 -3.18
N LYS A 74 -18.31 -28.34 -3.75
CA LYS A 74 -18.47 -29.69 -3.20
C LYS A 74 -17.35 -30.61 -3.67
N LYS A 75 -16.87 -30.40 -4.90
CA LYS A 75 -15.78 -31.12 -5.55
C LYS A 75 -15.26 -30.28 -6.69
N ILE A 76 -13.94 -30.29 -6.90
CA ILE A 76 -13.32 -29.73 -8.10
C ILE A 76 -13.40 -30.80 -9.18
N GLU A 77 -13.92 -30.46 -10.36
CA GLU A 77 -14.03 -31.39 -11.48
C GLU A 77 -12.67 -31.53 -12.20
N SER A 78 -12.43 -32.70 -12.77
CA SER A 78 -11.21 -32.95 -13.55
C SER A 78 -11.35 -32.40 -14.97
N GLY A 79 -10.19 -32.04 -15.60
CA GLY A 79 -10.14 -31.54 -16.97
C GLY A 79 -10.37 -30.03 -17.09
N LEU A 80 -10.36 -29.30 -15.98
CA LEU A 80 -10.48 -27.84 -15.99
C LEU A 80 -9.22 -27.18 -16.53
N ARG A 81 -9.40 -26.00 -17.17
CA ARG A 81 -8.30 -25.12 -17.55
C ARG A 81 -8.47 -23.79 -16.82
N PHE A 82 -7.47 -23.40 -16.01
CA PHE A 82 -7.45 -22.17 -15.26
C PHE A 82 -6.55 -21.13 -15.96
N ASP A 83 -7.08 -19.93 -16.13
CA ASP A 83 -6.31 -18.78 -16.56
C ASP A 83 -5.96 -17.95 -15.31
N CYS A 84 -4.68 -17.85 -15.01
CA CYS A 84 -4.16 -17.16 -13.83
C CYS A 84 -3.81 -15.67 -14.13
N GLY A 85 -4.09 -15.18 -15.36
CA GLY A 85 -3.70 -13.83 -15.78
C GLY A 85 -2.19 -13.63 -15.65
N SER A 86 -1.77 -12.57 -14.95
CA SER A 86 -0.37 -12.27 -14.63
C SER A 86 0.08 -12.82 -13.26
N SER A 87 -0.79 -13.54 -12.51
CA SER A 87 -0.52 -13.87 -11.11
C SER A 87 0.28 -15.17 -10.93
N GLU A 88 1.59 -15.05 -10.71
CA GLU A 88 2.45 -16.17 -10.31
C GLU A 88 1.97 -16.83 -9.00
N THR A 89 1.49 -16.01 -8.07
CA THR A 89 1.00 -16.46 -6.77
C THR A 89 -0.20 -17.39 -6.92
N LEU A 90 -1.19 -16.96 -7.71
CA LEU A 90 -2.39 -17.76 -7.97
C LEU A 90 -2.03 -19.07 -8.66
N MET A 91 -1.15 -19.03 -9.67
CA MET A 91 -0.74 -20.21 -10.41
C MET A 91 -0.11 -21.26 -9.49
N ARG A 92 0.85 -20.86 -8.62
CA ARG A 92 1.46 -21.79 -7.66
C ARG A 92 0.47 -22.35 -6.66
N PHE A 93 -0.48 -21.53 -6.17
CA PHE A 93 -1.52 -21.98 -5.24
C PHE A 93 -2.47 -22.99 -5.90
N LEU A 94 -2.88 -22.75 -7.14
CA LEU A 94 -3.72 -23.67 -7.88
C LEU A 94 -3.00 -24.98 -8.20
N CYS A 95 -1.68 -24.97 -8.46
CA CYS A 95 -0.91 -26.22 -8.57
C CYS A 95 -1.10 -27.10 -7.33
N GLY A 96 -0.90 -26.53 -6.14
CA GLY A 96 -1.08 -27.27 -4.89
C GLY A 96 -2.53 -27.71 -4.66
N LEU A 97 -3.49 -26.81 -4.89
CA LEU A 97 -4.91 -27.11 -4.70
C LEU A 97 -5.38 -28.24 -5.64
N VAL A 98 -5.03 -28.19 -6.93
CA VAL A 98 -5.39 -29.20 -7.93
C VAL A 98 -4.74 -30.55 -7.59
N ALA A 99 -3.44 -30.54 -7.28
CA ALA A 99 -2.70 -31.74 -6.88
C ALA A 99 -3.35 -32.43 -5.67
N GLY A 100 -3.61 -31.69 -4.60
CA GLY A 100 -4.23 -32.21 -3.39
C GLY A 100 -5.68 -32.65 -3.57
N SER A 101 -6.39 -32.05 -4.53
CA SER A 101 -7.79 -32.43 -4.83
C SER A 101 -7.91 -33.72 -5.65
N GLY A 102 -6.81 -34.34 -6.07
CA GLY A 102 -6.81 -35.59 -6.83
C GLY A 102 -7.42 -35.45 -8.23
N VAL A 103 -7.28 -34.31 -8.87
CA VAL A 103 -7.86 -34.01 -10.19
C VAL A 103 -6.80 -33.57 -11.19
N ARG A 104 -7.17 -33.64 -12.48
CA ARG A 104 -6.32 -33.13 -13.57
C ARG A 104 -6.78 -31.74 -13.97
N ALA A 105 -5.86 -30.78 -14.13
CA ALA A 105 -6.14 -29.47 -14.67
C ALA A 105 -4.94 -28.85 -15.41
N GLU A 106 -5.24 -27.98 -16.38
CA GLU A 106 -4.26 -27.15 -17.07
C GLU A 106 -4.28 -25.73 -16.48
N LEU A 107 -3.11 -25.18 -16.18
CA LEU A 107 -2.95 -23.81 -15.70
C LEU A 107 -2.17 -23.00 -16.75
N THR A 108 -2.69 -21.84 -17.12
CA THR A 108 -2.09 -20.91 -18.07
C THR A 108 -2.19 -19.49 -17.54
N GLY A 109 -1.64 -18.54 -18.26
CA GLY A 109 -1.73 -17.12 -17.95
C GLY A 109 -1.36 -16.28 -19.17
N ASP A 110 -1.09 -15.01 -18.96
CA ASP A 110 -0.66 -14.08 -19.98
C ASP A 110 0.76 -14.40 -20.52
N LYS A 111 1.21 -13.62 -21.50
CA LYS A 111 2.54 -13.82 -22.11
C LYS A 111 3.68 -13.64 -21.12
N TRP A 112 3.53 -12.73 -20.15
CA TRP A 112 4.53 -12.46 -19.14
C TRP A 112 4.63 -13.63 -18.15
N LEU A 113 3.50 -14.08 -17.61
CA LEU A 113 3.46 -15.23 -16.69
C LEU A 113 3.96 -16.52 -17.37
N CYS A 114 3.66 -16.70 -18.65
CA CYS A 114 4.11 -17.86 -19.42
C CYS A 114 5.64 -17.88 -19.72
N GLN A 115 6.39 -16.88 -19.30
CA GLN A 115 7.85 -16.86 -19.34
C GLN A 115 8.49 -17.09 -17.96
N ARG A 116 7.70 -17.10 -16.89
CA ARG A 116 8.20 -17.24 -15.51
C ARG A 116 8.41 -18.71 -15.14
N SER A 117 9.53 -18.97 -14.47
CA SER A 117 9.86 -20.34 -14.03
C SER A 117 8.93 -20.82 -12.93
N MET A 118 8.40 -22.03 -13.09
CA MET A 118 7.56 -22.73 -12.13
C MET A 118 8.21 -24.03 -11.58
N ARG A 119 9.53 -24.20 -11.81
CA ARG A 119 10.27 -25.38 -11.33
C ARG A 119 10.21 -25.53 -9.82
N ASN A 120 10.26 -24.44 -9.09
CA ASN A 120 10.30 -24.43 -7.63
C ASN A 120 9.03 -25.01 -6.96
N VAL A 121 7.90 -25.04 -7.65
CA VAL A 121 6.67 -25.66 -7.15
C VAL A 121 6.49 -27.08 -7.68
N LYS A 122 7.09 -27.41 -8.84
CA LYS A 122 7.02 -28.73 -9.48
C LYS A 122 7.62 -29.81 -8.59
N GLU A 123 8.91 -29.69 -8.30
CA GLU A 123 9.70 -30.71 -7.60
C GLU A 123 9.06 -31.16 -6.27
N PRO A 124 8.68 -30.23 -5.34
CA PRO A 124 8.07 -30.66 -4.09
C PRO A 124 6.65 -31.22 -4.25
N LEU A 125 5.85 -30.79 -5.23
CA LEU A 125 4.55 -31.40 -5.50
C LEU A 125 4.69 -32.82 -6.08
N GLU A 126 5.69 -33.07 -6.93
CA GLU A 126 6.03 -34.40 -7.40
C GLU A 126 6.53 -35.29 -6.26
N ALA A 127 7.28 -34.74 -5.30
CA ALA A 127 7.64 -35.46 -4.08
C ALA A 127 6.41 -35.83 -3.23
N MET A 128 5.34 -35.06 -3.28
CA MET A 128 4.04 -35.42 -2.67
C MET A 128 3.23 -36.44 -3.50
N GLY A 129 3.68 -36.83 -4.70
CA GLY A 129 3.02 -37.82 -5.53
C GLY A 129 2.15 -37.26 -6.65
N ALA A 130 2.10 -35.96 -6.86
CA ALA A 130 1.43 -35.38 -8.03
C ALA A 130 2.31 -35.48 -9.28
N THR A 131 1.72 -35.40 -10.46
CA THR A 131 2.43 -35.20 -11.72
C THR A 131 2.30 -33.75 -12.16
N VAL A 132 3.44 -33.06 -12.42
CA VAL A 132 3.49 -31.66 -12.82
C VAL A 132 4.30 -31.52 -14.11
N ALA A 133 3.62 -31.38 -15.24
CA ALA A 133 4.27 -31.18 -16.53
C ALA A 133 4.31 -29.70 -16.90
N LEU A 134 5.51 -29.19 -17.18
CA LEU A 134 5.78 -27.82 -17.59
C LEU A 134 6.20 -27.77 -19.06
N LYS A 135 5.81 -26.74 -19.79
CA LYS A 135 6.34 -26.45 -21.11
C LYS A 135 7.85 -26.18 -21.00
N ASN A 136 8.64 -26.82 -21.87
CA ASN A 136 10.11 -26.74 -21.84
C ASN A 136 10.72 -27.03 -20.45
N TYR A 137 10.06 -27.86 -19.63
CA TYR A 137 10.47 -28.25 -18.27
C TYR A 137 10.54 -27.09 -17.23
N THR A 138 10.14 -25.87 -17.60
CA THR A 138 10.35 -24.71 -16.74
C THR A 138 9.17 -23.76 -16.62
N VAL A 139 8.39 -23.56 -17.66
CA VAL A 139 7.41 -22.46 -17.77
C VAL A 139 5.98 -22.97 -18.03
N PRO A 140 4.94 -22.15 -17.79
CA PRO A 140 3.57 -22.47 -18.19
C PRO A 140 3.40 -22.60 -19.72
N PRO A 141 2.32 -23.27 -20.21
CA PRO A 141 1.25 -23.86 -19.42
C PRO A 141 1.70 -25.05 -18.59
N ILE A 142 1.03 -25.25 -17.45
CA ILE A 142 1.29 -26.33 -16.51
C ILE A 142 0.15 -27.31 -16.58
N LEU A 143 0.46 -28.59 -16.77
CA LEU A 143 -0.49 -29.66 -16.56
C LEU A 143 -0.22 -30.27 -15.19
N VAL A 144 -1.21 -30.21 -14.29
CA VAL A 144 -1.16 -30.85 -12.97
C VAL A 144 -2.13 -32.03 -12.98
N GLU A 145 -1.63 -33.19 -12.57
CA GLU A 145 -2.43 -34.39 -12.35
C GLU A 145 -2.26 -34.81 -10.89
N GLY A 146 -3.33 -34.63 -10.11
CA GLY A 146 -3.39 -35.13 -8.75
C GLY A 146 -3.79 -36.60 -8.76
N GLU A 147 -2.99 -37.41 -8.10
CA GLU A 147 -3.34 -38.79 -7.72
C GLU A 147 -3.53 -38.83 -6.19
N THR A 148 -3.26 -39.95 -5.56
CA THR A 148 -3.22 -40.02 -4.11
C THR A 148 -1.93 -39.34 -3.60
N VAL A 149 -2.05 -38.12 -3.08
CA VAL A 149 -0.91 -37.41 -2.50
C VAL A 149 -0.52 -38.05 -1.17
N ARG A 150 0.77 -37.93 -0.83
CA ARG A 150 1.41 -38.47 0.39
C ARG A 150 1.97 -37.35 1.27
N PRO A 151 2.16 -37.61 2.58
CA PRO A 151 2.82 -36.66 3.48
C PRO A 151 4.22 -36.28 2.98
N ILE A 152 4.65 -35.05 3.35
CA ILE A 152 5.98 -34.54 3.01
C ILE A 152 6.65 -33.95 4.24
N ASP A 153 7.97 -34.19 4.37
CA ASP A 153 8.90 -33.39 5.20
C ASP A 153 9.90 -32.76 4.22
N TYR A 154 9.81 -31.44 4.05
CA TYR A 154 10.53 -30.74 2.98
C TYR A 154 11.32 -29.57 3.52
N VAL A 155 12.63 -29.60 3.29
CA VAL A 155 13.52 -28.47 3.55
C VAL A 155 13.60 -27.65 2.27
N MET A 156 13.12 -26.42 2.32
CA MET A 156 13.12 -25.52 1.17
C MET A 156 14.52 -24.97 0.92
N PRO A 157 15.10 -25.17 -0.27
CA PRO A 157 16.42 -24.62 -0.62
C PRO A 157 16.47 -23.09 -0.57
N ILE A 158 15.37 -22.46 -0.96
CA ILE A 158 15.18 -21.02 -0.92
C ILE A 158 13.78 -20.77 -0.34
N GLY A 159 13.68 -19.99 0.73
CA GLY A 159 12.40 -19.66 1.35
C GLY A 159 11.44 -19.03 0.35
N SER A 160 10.21 -19.51 0.29
CA SER A 160 9.18 -18.97 -0.61
C SER A 160 7.79 -19.18 -0.02
N SER A 161 7.16 -18.09 0.38
CA SER A 161 5.78 -18.15 0.89
C SER A 161 4.78 -18.69 -0.13
N GLN A 162 5.07 -18.58 -1.42
CA GLN A 162 4.21 -19.09 -2.49
C GLN A 162 4.32 -20.60 -2.61
N VAL A 163 5.54 -21.15 -2.63
CA VAL A 163 5.79 -22.61 -2.67
C VAL A 163 5.26 -23.24 -1.39
N LYS A 164 5.62 -22.69 -0.22
CA LYS A 164 5.11 -23.15 1.07
C LYS A 164 3.58 -23.21 1.10
N SER A 165 2.91 -22.14 0.69
CA SER A 165 1.44 -22.11 0.62
C SER A 165 0.87 -23.13 -0.36
N SER A 166 1.54 -23.40 -1.48
CA SER A 166 1.15 -24.42 -2.44
C SER A 166 1.17 -25.81 -1.83
N LEU A 167 2.26 -26.15 -1.12
CA LEU A 167 2.40 -27.44 -0.44
C LEU A 167 1.37 -27.62 0.69
N LEU A 168 1.15 -26.58 1.48
CA LEU A 168 0.13 -26.59 2.53
C LEU A 168 -1.29 -26.75 1.96
N LEU A 169 -1.60 -26.09 0.82
CA LEU A 169 -2.87 -26.28 0.12
C LEU A 169 -3.02 -27.70 -0.44
N CYS A 170 -1.93 -28.27 -0.99
CA CYS A 170 -1.91 -29.65 -1.45
C CYS A 170 -2.19 -30.62 -0.29
N ALA A 171 -1.47 -30.46 0.81
CA ALA A 171 -1.63 -31.30 2.00
C ALA A 171 -3.04 -31.17 2.60
N LEU A 172 -3.56 -29.94 2.72
CA LEU A 172 -4.90 -29.69 3.26
C LEU A 172 -5.99 -30.31 2.38
N ALA A 173 -5.92 -30.11 1.06
CA ALA A 173 -6.91 -30.65 0.12
C ALA A 173 -6.84 -32.17 0.01
N GLY A 174 -5.63 -32.73 0.11
CA GLY A 174 -5.41 -34.19 0.08
C GLY A 174 -5.59 -34.90 1.42
N GLY A 175 -5.82 -34.16 2.50
CA GLY A 175 -6.01 -34.73 3.84
C GLY A 175 -4.73 -35.37 4.42
N VAL A 176 -3.55 -34.94 4.00
CA VAL A 176 -2.25 -35.46 4.45
C VAL A 176 -1.47 -34.43 5.28
N SER A 177 -0.43 -34.86 5.98
CA SER A 177 0.43 -33.95 6.73
C SER A 177 1.55 -33.37 5.85
N ALA A 178 2.01 -32.16 6.22
CA ALA A 178 3.19 -31.55 5.62
C ALA A 178 4.01 -30.86 6.72
N LYS A 179 5.33 -31.14 6.76
CA LYS A 179 6.31 -30.36 7.52
C LYS A 179 7.19 -29.61 6.51
N ILE A 180 7.31 -28.30 6.66
CA ILE A 180 8.09 -27.46 5.77
C ILE A 180 9.05 -26.62 6.61
N THR A 181 10.35 -26.73 6.31
CA THR A 181 11.43 -26.01 6.99
C THR A 181 12.03 -24.99 6.03
N GLU A 182 12.25 -23.78 6.49
CA GLU A 182 12.86 -22.67 5.74
C GLU A 182 14.05 -22.14 6.53
N GLU A 183 15.23 -21.98 5.89
CA GLU A 183 16.39 -21.36 6.52
C GLU A 183 16.08 -19.91 6.92
N ILE A 184 15.49 -19.15 5.99
CA ILE A 184 14.96 -17.80 6.24
C ILE A 184 13.43 -17.88 6.17
N PRO A 185 12.73 -17.64 7.29
CA PRO A 185 11.28 -17.72 7.31
C PRO A 185 10.62 -16.75 6.33
N SER A 186 9.85 -17.27 5.41
CA SER A 186 9.01 -16.49 4.50
C SER A 186 7.67 -16.11 5.15
N ARG A 187 6.88 -15.27 4.46
CA ARG A 187 5.54 -14.83 4.91
C ARG A 187 4.65 -16.02 5.29
N ASN A 188 3.94 -15.92 6.41
CA ASN A 188 3.17 -17.01 7.00
C ASN A 188 1.64 -16.76 7.06
N HIS A 189 1.11 -15.95 6.15
CA HIS A 189 -0.33 -15.65 6.10
C HIS A 189 -1.20 -16.89 5.83
N MET A 190 -0.72 -17.86 5.03
CA MET A 190 -1.47 -19.10 4.75
C MET A 190 -1.67 -19.91 6.01
N GLU A 191 -0.60 -20.10 6.75
CA GLU A 191 -0.56 -20.87 7.99
C GLU A 191 -1.45 -20.24 9.07
N ILE A 192 -1.37 -18.92 9.20
CA ILE A 192 -2.21 -18.16 10.14
C ILE A 192 -3.69 -18.33 9.79
N LEU A 193 -4.06 -18.15 8.52
CA LEU A 193 -5.44 -18.32 8.07
C LEU A 193 -5.94 -19.76 8.20
N MET A 194 -5.13 -20.77 7.85
CA MET A 194 -5.48 -22.17 8.04
C MET A 194 -5.77 -22.48 9.50
N LYS A 195 -4.89 -22.03 10.41
CA LYS A 195 -5.07 -22.20 11.86
C LYS A 195 -6.32 -21.47 12.35
N GLU A 196 -6.54 -20.22 11.90
CA GLU A 196 -7.72 -19.43 12.23
C GLU A 196 -9.03 -20.11 11.75
N MET A 197 -8.97 -20.79 10.62
CA MET A 197 -10.11 -21.56 10.07
C MET A 197 -10.26 -22.97 10.66
N GLY A 198 -9.36 -23.39 11.54
CA GLY A 198 -9.47 -24.61 12.34
C GLY A 198 -8.58 -25.77 11.92
N ALA A 199 -7.62 -25.58 11.00
CA ALA A 199 -6.62 -26.60 10.70
C ALA A 199 -5.62 -26.77 11.85
N ASP A 200 -5.07 -27.97 12.01
CA ASP A 200 -3.99 -28.26 12.99
C ASP A 200 -2.63 -27.82 12.43
N VAL A 201 -2.32 -26.54 12.65
CA VAL A 201 -1.07 -25.92 12.22
C VAL A 201 -0.23 -25.54 13.44
N THR A 202 1.02 -25.99 13.46
CA THR A 202 2.00 -25.67 14.50
C THR A 202 3.25 -25.05 13.90
N PHE A 203 3.86 -24.11 14.65
CA PHE A 203 5.10 -23.44 14.28
C PHE A 203 6.20 -23.86 15.25
N ASN A 204 7.34 -24.29 14.73
CA ASN A 204 8.56 -24.47 15.50
C ASN A 204 9.55 -23.37 15.10
N LYS A 205 9.82 -22.45 16.07
CA LYS A 205 10.74 -21.33 15.82
C LYS A 205 12.20 -21.74 15.79
N GLU A 206 12.59 -22.77 16.56
CA GLU A 206 13.97 -23.25 16.63
C GLU A 206 14.39 -23.90 15.32
N GLU A 207 13.48 -24.67 14.72
CA GLU A 207 13.70 -25.31 13.42
C GLU A 207 13.29 -24.43 12.23
N SER A 208 12.77 -23.25 12.45
CA SER A 208 12.15 -22.43 11.39
C SER A 208 11.16 -23.23 10.54
N SER A 209 10.34 -24.09 11.18
CA SER A 209 9.44 -24.99 10.47
C SER A 209 7.97 -24.77 10.80
N VAL A 210 7.12 -25.13 9.84
CA VAL A 210 5.66 -25.21 9.99
C VAL A 210 5.22 -26.66 9.72
N THR A 211 4.33 -27.15 10.56
CA THR A 211 3.71 -28.46 10.40
C THR A 211 2.20 -28.32 10.32
N LEU A 212 1.62 -28.81 9.22
CA LEU A 212 0.19 -29.08 9.06
C LEU A 212 -0.03 -30.58 9.27
N ARG A 213 -0.84 -30.95 10.27
CA ARG A 213 -1.16 -32.37 10.54
C ARG A 213 -2.42 -32.85 9.82
N GLY A 214 -2.96 -32.05 8.92
CA GLY A 214 -4.23 -32.29 8.26
C GLY A 214 -5.37 -31.57 8.98
N GLY A 215 -6.59 -32.03 8.77
CA GLY A 215 -7.80 -31.44 9.35
C GLY A 215 -8.66 -30.72 8.32
N GLU A 216 -9.85 -30.36 8.76
CA GLU A 216 -10.82 -29.67 7.92
C GLU A 216 -10.92 -28.22 8.36
N ILE A 217 -10.85 -27.29 7.42
CA ILE A 217 -11.09 -25.88 7.69
C ILE A 217 -12.59 -25.55 7.61
N LYS A 218 -13.04 -24.66 8.48
CA LYS A 218 -14.42 -24.17 8.54
C LYS A 218 -14.53 -22.77 7.97
N GLY A 219 -15.59 -22.55 7.19
CA GLY A 219 -15.90 -21.21 6.68
C GLY A 219 -16.10 -20.21 7.83
N LYS A 220 -15.50 -19.02 7.69
CA LYS A 220 -15.44 -18.01 8.74
C LYS A 220 -15.55 -16.60 8.16
N LYS A 221 -15.76 -15.60 9.02
CA LYS A 221 -15.56 -14.20 8.68
C LYS A 221 -14.07 -13.87 8.81
N ILE A 222 -13.44 -13.51 7.71
CA ILE A 222 -12.03 -13.11 7.64
C ILE A 222 -11.98 -11.62 7.34
N TYR A 223 -11.48 -10.85 8.28
CA TYR A 223 -11.25 -9.41 8.13
C TYR A 223 -9.84 -9.20 7.60
N VAL A 224 -9.71 -8.55 6.44
CA VAL A 224 -8.42 -8.24 5.83
C VAL A 224 -7.91 -6.92 6.39
N CYS A 225 -6.68 -6.93 6.92
CA CYS A 225 -6.01 -5.73 7.41
C CYS A 225 -5.41 -4.90 6.28
N GLY A 226 -4.92 -3.70 6.61
CA GLY A 226 -4.18 -2.85 5.69
C GLY A 226 -2.85 -3.50 5.27
N ASP A 227 -2.47 -3.31 4.01
CA ASP A 227 -1.24 -3.85 3.42
C ASP A 227 -0.01 -3.06 3.91
N PHE A 228 0.90 -3.74 4.59
CA PHE A 228 2.14 -3.15 5.09
C PHE A 228 3.00 -2.54 3.98
N THR A 229 3.06 -3.18 2.80
CA THR A 229 3.80 -2.64 1.66
C THR A 229 3.25 -1.28 1.25
N GLN A 230 1.93 -1.14 1.08
CA GLN A 230 1.34 0.15 0.74
C GLN A 230 1.50 1.18 1.88
N ALA A 231 1.36 0.75 3.14
CA ALA A 231 1.61 1.61 4.30
C ALA A 231 3.00 2.24 4.27
N MET A 232 4.02 1.47 3.88
CA MET A 232 5.41 1.93 3.82
C MET A 232 5.59 3.15 2.91
N TYR A 233 4.87 3.21 1.78
CA TYR A 233 4.92 4.36 0.88
C TYR A 233 4.26 5.61 1.47
N PHE A 234 3.15 5.46 2.20
CA PHE A 234 2.56 6.58 2.95
C PHE A 234 3.46 7.03 4.12
N LEU A 235 4.05 6.08 4.84
CA LEU A 235 4.99 6.39 5.94
C LEU A 235 6.24 7.12 5.45
N THR A 236 6.71 6.83 4.22
CA THR A 236 7.82 7.54 3.58
C THR A 236 7.54 9.05 3.45
N LEU A 237 6.30 9.44 3.13
CA LEU A 237 5.92 10.87 3.16
C LEU A 237 6.09 11.48 4.54
N GLY A 238 5.68 10.77 5.60
CA GLY A 238 5.82 11.23 6.98
C GLY A 238 7.28 11.41 7.37
N LEU A 239 8.11 10.40 7.08
CA LEU A 239 9.55 10.42 7.41
C LEU A 239 10.32 11.54 6.72
N LEU A 240 9.93 11.93 5.51
CA LEU A 240 10.65 12.92 4.71
C LEU A 240 10.04 14.32 4.77
N SER A 241 8.75 14.45 5.06
CA SER A 241 8.08 15.75 4.91
C SER A 241 7.29 16.24 6.13
N GLY A 242 6.89 15.36 7.08
CA GLY A 242 6.06 15.80 8.20
C GLY A 242 5.63 14.70 9.15
N ARG A 243 4.32 14.36 9.20
CA ARG A 243 3.79 13.28 10.03
C ARG A 243 2.68 12.52 9.30
N VAL A 244 2.80 11.21 9.25
CA VAL A 244 1.79 10.33 8.66
C VAL A 244 1.44 9.21 9.63
N GLU A 245 0.15 8.92 9.74
CA GLU A 245 -0.42 7.82 10.50
C GLU A 245 -1.14 6.84 9.57
N CYS A 246 -0.73 5.57 9.60
CA CYS A 246 -1.34 4.47 8.87
C CYS A 246 -2.10 3.58 9.84
N LEU A 247 -3.43 3.52 9.66
CA LEU A 247 -4.34 2.80 10.56
C LEU A 247 -4.53 1.35 10.13
N ASN A 248 -4.78 0.46 11.11
CA ASN A 248 -5.16 -0.95 10.89
C ASN A 248 -4.19 -1.72 9.99
N THR A 249 -2.91 -1.35 10.01
CA THR A 249 -1.87 -1.96 9.16
C THR A 249 -1.48 -3.33 9.68
N GLY A 250 -1.31 -4.30 8.80
CA GLY A 250 -0.73 -5.60 9.13
C GLY A 250 0.73 -5.44 9.57
N VAL A 251 1.05 -5.91 10.78
CA VAL A 251 2.41 -5.86 11.36
C VAL A 251 2.96 -7.25 11.64
N ASN A 252 2.70 -8.17 10.73
CA ASN A 252 3.24 -9.52 10.80
C ASN A 252 4.78 -9.46 10.79
N PRO A 253 5.47 -10.07 11.78
CA PRO A 253 6.93 -10.03 11.86
C PRO A 253 7.66 -10.53 10.61
N THR A 254 7.03 -11.43 9.85
CA THR A 254 7.61 -11.93 8.57
C THR A 254 7.50 -10.92 7.41
N ARG A 255 6.86 -9.75 7.65
CA ARG A 255 6.66 -8.67 6.66
C ARG A 255 7.39 -7.37 7.04
N THR A 256 7.68 -7.17 8.31
CA THR A 256 8.09 -5.87 8.85
C THR A 256 9.59 -5.70 9.00
N GLY A 257 10.40 -6.51 8.32
CA GLY A 257 11.86 -6.44 8.40
C GLY A 257 12.45 -5.06 8.09
N VAL A 258 11.81 -4.30 7.20
CA VAL A 258 12.22 -2.92 6.86
C VAL A 258 12.17 -1.97 8.07
N LEU A 259 11.35 -2.22 9.09
CA LEU A 259 11.26 -1.36 10.29
C LEU A 259 12.56 -1.33 11.09
N GLU A 260 13.33 -2.41 11.11
CA GLU A 260 14.63 -2.48 11.79
C GLU A 260 15.67 -1.67 11.03
N ILE A 261 15.65 -1.74 9.69
CA ILE A 261 16.49 -0.92 8.82
C ILE A 261 16.19 0.56 9.06
N LEU A 262 14.92 0.94 9.10
CA LEU A 262 14.49 2.33 9.34
C LEU A 262 14.92 2.84 10.72
N ARG A 263 14.82 2.02 11.77
CA ARG A 263 15.31 2.40 13.11
C ARG A 263 16.81 2.64 13.12
N ARG A 264 17.57 1.79 12.43
CA ARG A 264 19.02 1.94 12.26
C ARG A 264 19.38 3.21 11.48
N MET A 265 18.54 3.63 10.53
CA MET A 265 18.66 4.91 9.81
C MET A 265 18.28 6.12 10.68
N GLY A 266 17.76 5.95 11.89
CA GLY A 266 17.31 7.04 12.76
C GLY A 266 15.87 7.50 12.50
N ALA A 267 15.05 6.70 11.82
CA ALA A 267 13.67 7.04 11.54
C ALA A 267 12.81 7.12 12.82
N LYS A 268 12.06 8.20 12.96
CA LYS A 268 11.07 8.40 14.01
C LYS A 268 9.78 7.67 13.62
N ILE A 269 9.75 6.36 13.88
CA ILE A 269 8.62 5.49 13.56
C ILE A 269 8.12 4.79 14.82
N LYS A 270 6.83 4.88 15.09
CA LYS A 270 6.17 4.27 16.23
C LYS A 270 5.09 3.32 15.75
N VAL A 271 5.16 2.09 16.19
CA VAL A 271 4.09 1.09 16.05
C VAL A 271 3.33 1.10 17.37
N SER A 272 2.07 1.51 17.35
CA SER A 272 1.22 1.59 18.53
C SER A 272 0.45 0.28 18.73
N ASP A 273 -0.18 0.18 19.86
CA ASP A 273 -0.99 -0.94 20.39
C ASP A 273 -1.36 -2.03 19.38
N GLY A 274 -0.52 -3.09 19.38
CA GLY A 274 -0.77 -4.26 18.54
C GLY A 274 -2.02 -5.01 19.00
N ARG A 275 -2.90 -5.32 18.06
CA ARG A 275 -4.08 -6.17 18.24
C ARG A 275 -4.03 -7.33 17.25
N VAL A 276 -4.84 -8.34 17.48
CA VAL A 276 -4.94 -9.50 16.59
C VAL A 276 -6.29 -9.48 15.88
N LEU A 277 -6.28 -9.62 14.57
CA LEU A 277 -7.46 -9.67 13.73
C LEU A 277 -7.38 -10.91 12.82
N CYS A 278 -8.26 -11.89 13.05
CA CYS A 278 -8.24 -13.17 12.34
C CYS A 278 -6.85 -13.84 12.32
N GLY A 279 -6.17 -13.85 13.48
CA GLY A 279 -4.83 -14.40 13.64
C GLY A 279 -3.68 -13.49 13.21
N GLU A 280 -3.93 -12.49 12.37
CA GLU A 280 -2.92 -11.52 11.94
C GLU A 280 -2.69 -10.42 12.98
N LYS A 281 -1.43 -10.09 13.20
CA LYS A 281 -1.06 -8.93 14.02
C LYS A 281 -1.28 -7.65 13.23
N ILE A 282 -2.02 -6.71 13.82
CA ILE A 282 -2.28 -5.39 13.24
C ILE A 282 -1.95 -4.28 14.24
N ALA A 283 -1.56 -3.12 13.74
CA ALA A 283 -1.30 -1.93 14.54
C ALA A 283 -1.54 -0.67 13.73
N ASP A 284 -1.55 0.45 14.43
CA ASP A 284 -1.45 1.76 13.80
C ASP A 284 0.01 2.20 13.82
N ILE A 285 0.51 2.73 12.71
CA ILE A 285 1.92 3.10 12.55
C ILE A 285 2.00 4.60 12.29
N VAL A 286 2.82 5.29 13.09
CA VAL A 286 3.10 6.72 12.94
C VAL A 286 4.54 6.92 12.52
N ALA A 287 4.75 7.70 11.47
CA ALA A 287 6.06 8.15 11.01
C ALA A 287 6.13 9.66 11.08
N GLU A 288 7.22 10.20 11.62
CA GLU A 288 7.47 11.63 11.76
C GLU A 288 8.77 12.03 11.07
N LYS A 289 8.85 13.26 10.59
CA LYS A 289 10.01 13.81 9.89
C LYS A 289 11.30 13.50 10.64
N SER A 290 12.26 12.94 9.93
CA SER A 290 13.48 12.37 10.49
C SER A 290 14.71 12.83 9.73
N GLU A 291 15.79 13.03 10.44
CA GLU A 291 17.13 13.17 9.87
C GLU A 291 17.72 11.77 9.70
N LEU A 292 17.60 11.24 8.48
CA LEU A 292 18.00 9.89 8.18
C LEU A 292 19.49 9.79 7.90
N LYS A 293 20.12 8.72 8.37
CA LYS A 293 21.51 8.37 8.11
C LYS A 293 21.62 7.18 7.17
N ALA A 294 22.66 7.18 6.40
CA ALA A 294 22.99 6.07 5.51
C ALA A 294 23.21 4.77 6.28
N THR A 295 22.92 3.64 5.62
CA THR A 295 23.10 2.31 6.21
C THR A 295 23.41 1.25 5.17
N LEU A 296 23.96 0.11 5.63
CA LEU A 296 24.07 -1.12 4.85
C LEU A 296 22.84 -1.98 5.08
N VAL A 297 22.23 -2.46 3.99
CA VAL A 297 21.20 -3.50 3.97
C VAL A 297 21.82 -4.78 3.43
N THR A 298 21.86 -5.81 4.26
CA THR A 298 22.42 -7.11 3.89
C THR A 298 21.51 -7.85 2.90
N GLU A 299 22.00 -8.92 2.27
CA GLU A 299 21.20 -9.76 1.37
C GLU A 299 19.93 -10.32 2.05
N GLU A 300 20.07 -10.77 3.29
CA GLU A 300 18.95 -11.30 4.08
C GLU A 300 17.90 -10.23 4.37
N GLU A 301 18.34 -9.03 4.81
CA GLU A 301 17.45 -7.89 5.05
C GLU A 301 16.77 -7.43 3.77
N SER A 302 17.51 -7.36 2.67
CA SER A 302 17.02 -7.01 1.34
C SER A 302 15.96 -8.00 0.86
N TYR A 303 16.20 -9.30 1.05
CA TYR A 303 15.23 -10.34 0.74
C TYR A 303 13.93 -10.19 1.55
N LYS A 304 14.04 -9.98 2.87
CA LYS A 304 12.90 -9.77 3.77
C LYS A 304 12.11 -8.51 3.46
N ALA A 305 12.77 -7.45 2.99
CA ALA A 305 12.18 -6.15 2.65
C ALA A 305 11.93 -5.96 1.15
N ALA A 306 12.01 -7.01 0.34
CA ALA A 306 12.02 -6.91 -1.13
C ALA A 306 10.87 -6.06 -1.71
N ALA A 307 9.67 -6.11 -1.14
CA ALA A 307 8.52 -5.33 -1.61
C ALA A 307 8.60 -3.84 -1.23
N GLU A 308 9.36 -3.51 -0.20
CA GLU A 308 9.53 -2.17 0.36
C GLU A 308 10.83 -1.48 -0.09
N LEU A 309 11.72 -2.19 -0.83
CA LEU A 309 13.00 -1.64 -1.29
C LEU A 309 12.88 -0.35 -2.10
N PRO A 310 11.90 -0.15 -3.01
CA PRO A 310 11.79 1.12 -3.72
C PRO A 310 11.48 2.30 -2.78
N ALA A 311 10.64 2.10 -1.75
CA ALA A 311 10.37 3.11 -0.74
C ALA A 311 11.61 3.40 0.13
N LEU A 312 12.33 2.34 0.53
CA LEU A 312 13.57 2.43 1.28
C LEU A 312 14.66 3.16 0.49
N ALA A 313 14.79 2.87 -0.81
CA ALA A 313 15.73 3.56 -1.70
C ALA A 313 15.42 5.07 -1.80
N CYS A 314 14.15 5.45 -1.86
CA CYS A 314 13.75 6.87 -1.80
C CYS A 314 14.19 7.54 -0.48
N LEU A 315 14.09 6.85 0.66
CA LEU A 315 14.56 7.35 1.94
C LEU A 315 16.09 7.48 1.98
N MET A 316 16.81 6.48 1.46
CA MET A 316 18.26 6.46 1.38
C MET A 316 18.84 7.57 0.49
N GLY A 317 18.15 7.90 -0.62
CA GLY A 317 18.55 8.97 -1.51
C GLY A 317 18.44 10.37 -0.87
N MET A 318 17.74 10.50 0.26
CA MET A 318 17.66 11.74 1.03
C MET A 318 18.41 11.66 2.38
N ALA A 319 18.96 10.50 2.73
CA ALA A 319 19.71 10.30 3.96
C ALA A 319 21.12 10.92 3.88
N ASP A 320 21.69 11.23 5.03
CA ASP A 320 23.09 11.69 5.10
C ASP A 320 24.05 10.49 4.93
N GLY A 321 24.93 10.59 3.94
CA GLY A 321 25.95 9.59 3.63
C GLY A 321 25.66 8.70 2.43
N GLU A 322 26.31 7.55 2.36
CA GLU A 322 26.20 6.57 1.28
C GLU A 322 25.66 5.24 1.80
N SER A 323 24.51 4.81 1.28
CA SER A 323 23.85 3.55 1.63
C SER A 323 24.10 2.47 0.60
N ILE A 324 24.09 1.22 1.04
CA ILE A 324 24.23 0.04 0.17
C ILE A 324 23.02 -0.88 0.40
N ILE A 325 22.43 -1.36 -0.69
CA ILE A 325 21.44 -2.46 -0.65
C ILE A 325 22.04 -3.64 -1.41
N ALA A 326 22.34 -4.72 -0.68
CA ALA A 326 22.84 -5.95 -1.27
C ALA A 326 21.70 -6.74 -1.93
N GLU A 327 21.99 -7.34 -3.08
CA GLU A 327 21.07 -8.16 -3.86
C GLU A 327 21.34 -9.65 -3.63
N SER A 328 20.35 -10.37 -3.14
CA SER A 328 20.47 -11.82 -2.95
C SER A 328 20.29 -12.58 -4.27
N GLU A 329 20.87 -13.78 -4.36
CA GLU A 329 20.69 -14.67 -5.51
C GLU A 329 19.20 -15.00 -5.77
N ALA A 330 18.40 -15.09 -4.71
CA ALA A 330 16.96 -15.30 -4.83
C ALA A 330 16.25 -14.13 -5.54
N GLN A 331 16.67 -12.90 -5.29
CA GLN A 331 16.13 -11.70 -5.94
C GLN A 331 16.56 -11.62 -7.40
N LYS A 332 17.84 -11.90 -7.70
CA LYS A 332 18.35 -11.99 -9.09
C LYS A 332 17.58 -13.03 -9.90
N ALA A 333 17.29 -14.18 -9.30
CA ALA A 333 16.53 -15.25 -9.95
C ALA A 333 15.05 -14.89 -10.17
N ALA A 334 14.47 -14.08 -9.29
CA ALA A 334 13.07 -13.65 -9.39
C ALA A 334 12.86 -12.55 -10.45
N ASP A 335 13.67 -11.50 -10.44
CA ASP A 335 13.62 -10.40 -11.39
C ASP A 335 15.01 -9.74 -11.52
N LYS A 336 15.71 -10.06 -12.59
CA LYS A 336 17.09 -9.57 -12.83
C LYS A 336 17.18 -8.05 -12.99
N GLU A 337 16.09 -7.41 -13.40
CA GLU A 337 16.04 -5.96 -13.66
C GLU A 337 15.54 -5.15 -12.46
N TYR A 338 15.14 -5.81 -11.37
CA TYR A 338 14.49 -5.12 -10.26
C TYR A 338 15.36 -4.03 -9.62
N PHE A 339 16.62 -4.32 -9.39
CA PHE A 339 17.57 -3.37 -8.83
C PHE A 339 17.96 -2.25 -9.83
N ASP A 340 17.99 -2.57 -11.13
CA ASP A 340 18.20 -1.58 -12.18
C ASP A 340 17.03 -0.59 -12.24
N LYS A 341 15.79 -1.08 -12.14
CA LYS A 341 14.58 -0.25 -12.06
C LYS A 341 14.57 0.66 -10.81
N ILE A 342 15.08 0.17 -9.66
CA ILE A 342 15.22 1.01 -8.46
C ILE A 342 16.29 2.09 -8.68
N ALA A 343 17.42 1.76 -9.30
CA ALA A 343 18.47 2.74 -9.59
C ALA A 343 17.99 3.81 -10.58
N GLU A 344 17.25 3.40 -11.62
CA GLU A 344 16.64 4.31 -12.59
C GLU A 344 15.63 5.26 -11.92
N LEU A 345 14.77 4.73 -11.03
CA LEU A 345 13.84 5.54 -10.24
C LEU A 345 14.56 6.65 -9.48
N ILE A 346 15.59 6.30 -8.69
CA ILE A 346 16.30 7.27 -7.84
C ILE A 346 16.99 8.33 -8.71
N ASN A 347 17.64 7.93 -9.81
CA ASN A 347 18.31 8.86 -10.72
C ASN A 347 17.31 9.77 -11.45
N SER A 348 16.15 9.26 -11.84
CA SER A 348 15.07 10.05 -12.49
C SER A 348 14.46 11.10 -11.55
N LEU A 349 14.50 10.85 -10.24
CA LEU A 349 14.13 11.85 -9.21
C LEU A 349 15.20 12.94 -9.01
N GLY A 350 16.37 12.82 -9.64
CA GLY A 350 17.52 13.70 -9.41
C GLY A 350 18.40 13.25 -8.25
N GLY A 351 18.32 11.97 -7.85
CA GLY A 351 19.20 11.34 -6.88
C GLY A 351 20.51 10.85 -7.48
N ASN A 352 21.27 10.08 -6.72
CA ASN A 352 22.55 9.48 -7.13
C ASN A 352 22.58 8.01 -6.71
N CYS A 353 22.25 7.13 -7.65
CA CYS A 353 22.26 5.69 -7.45
C CYS A 353 23.09 4.99 -8.52
N ARG A 354 23.94 4.07 -8.11
CA ARG A 354 24.80 3.29 -9.00
C ARG A 354 24.59 1.80 -8.78
N ARG A 355 24.48 1.06 -9.87
CA ARG A 355 24.49 -0.40 -9.87
C ARG A 355 25.92 -0.91 -9.72
N PHE A 356 26.10 -2.01 -8.96
CA PHE A 356 27.33 -2.80 -8.93
C PHE A 356 26.99 -4.29 -8.93
N ASP A 357 27.98 -5.16 -9.14
CA ASP A 357 27.73 -6.59 -9.02
C ASP A 357 27.48 -6.95 -7.55
N GLY A 358 26.24 -7.32 -7.24
CA GLY A 358 25.78 -7.64 -5.88
C GLY A 358 24.89 -6.57 -5.24
N GLY A 359 24.43 -5.54 -5.96
CA GLY A 359 23.46 -4.58 -5.40
C GLY A 359 23.48 -3.19 -5.99
N ILE A 360 23.04 -2.23 -5.19
CA ILE A 360 23.07 -0.78 -5.53
C ILE A 360 23.70 0.03 -4.40
N VAL A 361 24.36 1.09 -4.81
CA VAL A 361 24.89 2.13 -3.90
C VAL A 361 24.10 3.40 -4.12
N ILE A 362 23.57 3.98 -3.06
CA ILE A 362 22.77 5.18 -3.08
C ILE A 362 23.46 6.26 -2.24
N LYS A 363 23.93 7.33 -2.87
CA LYS A 363 24.46 8.50 -2.19
C LYS A 363 23.36 9.51 -1.93
N GLY A 364 23.16 9.89 -0.69
CA GLY A 364 22.17 10.89 -0.32
C GLY A 364 22.46 12.25 -0.94
N VAL A 365 21.42 12.89 -1.45
CA VAL A 365 21.47 14.25 -2.05
C VAL A 365 20.76 15.29 -1.19
N GLY A 366 20.21 14.86 -0.04
CA GLY A 366 19.49 15.72 0.89
C GLY A 366 18.08 16.11 0.41
N LYS A 367 17.88 16.41 -0.88
CA LYS A 367 16.58 16.71 -1.48
C LYS A 367 16.57 16.34 -2.96
N TYR A 368 15.51 15.69 -3.40
CA TYR A 368 15.29 15.39 -4.81
C TYR A 368 14.87 16.65 -5.58
N ARG A 369 15.35 16.79 -6.81
CA ARG A 369 14.89 17.85 -7.71
C ARG A 369 13.49 17.55 -8.26
N GLY A 370 13.22 16.32 -8.63
CA GLY A 370 12.06 15.89 -9.39
C GLY A 370 12.38 15.71 -10.87
N GLY A 371 11.40 15.27 -11.65
CA GLY A 371 11.60 14.99 -13.08
C GLY A 371 10.48 14.17 -13.70
N SER A 372 10.78 13.44 -14.78
CA SER A 372 9.87 12.46 -15.38
C SER A 372 10.27 11.06 -14.92
N VAL A 373 9.33 10.31 -14.37
CA VAL A 373 9.57 8.97 -13.81
C VAL A 373 8.57 7.98 -14.39
N LYS A 374 9.06 6.77 -14.74
CA LYS A 374 8.24 5.65 -15.22
C LYS A 374 8.08 4.58 -14.13
N ALA A 375 6.92 3.92 -14.11
CA ALA A 375 6.69 2.76 -13.24
C ALA A 375 7.42 1.49 -13.72
N SER A 376 7.93 1.46 -14.94
CA SER A 376 8.60 0.29 -15.54
C SER A 376 7.78 -1.01 -15.35
N GLU A 377 6.47 -0.93 -15.56
CA GLU A 377 5.50 -2.03 -15.39
C GLU A 377 5.48 -2.68 -13.99
N ASN A 378 5.98 -1.96 -12.97
CA ASN A 378 6.04 -2.45 -11.59
C ASN A 378 5.33 -1.48 -10.64
N GLY A 379 4.22 -1.94 -10.04
CA GLY A 379 3.40 -1.10 -9.17
C GLY A 379 4.13 -0.55 -7.94
N LYS A 380 5.15 -1.26 -7.42
CA LYS A 380 5.97 -0.79 -6.28
C LYS A 380 6.88 0.37 -6.68
N ILE A 381 7.51 0.28 -7.86
CA ILE A 381 8.23 1.40 -8.47
C ILE A 381 7.27 2.56 -8.71
N GLY A 382 6.05 2.29 -9.20
CA GLY A 382 5.01 3.30 -9.39
C GLY A 382 4.63 4.03 -8.10
N MET A 383 4.41 3.31 -7.00
CA MET A 383 4.14 3.93 -5.69
C MET A 383 5.31 4.80 -5.20
N ALA A 384 6.54 4.30 -5.35
CA ALA A 384 7.75 5.04 -4.99
C ALA A 384 7.94 6.30 -5.84
N SER A 385 7.62 6.23 -7.15
CA SER A 385 7.65 7.38 -8.08
C SER A 385 6.70 8.49 -7.61
N VAL A 386 5.46 8.13 -7.29
CA VAL A 386 4.44 9.08 -6.80
C VAL A 386 4.89 9.75 -5.51
N VAL A 387 5.43 8.97 -4.57
CA VAL A 387 5.95 9.50 -3.29
C VAL A 387 7.18 10.37 -3.54
N GLY A 388 8.17 9.88 -4.28
CA GLY A 388 9.42 10.60 -4.58
C GLY A 388 9.17 11.95 -5.25
N LEU A 389 8.28 11.99 -6.25
CA LEU A 389 7.88 13.25 -6.90
C LEU A 389 7.14 14.19 -5.94
N SER A 390 6.32 13.65 -5.03
CA SER A 390 5.57 14.46 -4.07
C SER A 390 6.44 15.19 -3.04
N ILE A 391 7.62 14.65 -2.74
CA ILE A 391 8.57 15.23 -1.77
C ILE A 391 9.72 15.98 -2.44
N SER A 392 9.80 15.95 -3.77
CA SER A 392 10.84 16.66 -4.52
C SER A 392 10.56 18.17 -4.60
N GLU A 393 11.55 18.95 -5.03
CA GLU A 393 11.44 20.40 -5.14
C GLU A 393 10.46 20.86 -6.21
N GLU A 394 10.51 20.24 -7.39
CA GLU A 394 9.75 20.66 -8.56
C GLU A 394 8.56 19.75 -8.89
N GLY A 395 8.45 18.60 -8.19
CA GLY A 395 7.52 17.55 -8.59
C GLY A 395 7.93 16.93 -9.91
N GLY A 396 6.96 16.48 -10.68
CA GLY A 396 7.29 15.92 -11.99
C GLY A 396 6.16 15.15 -12.64
N ASP A 397 6.46 14.54 -13.76
CA ASP A 397 5.52 13.75 -14.51
C ASP A 397 5.73 12.26 -14.20
N PHE A 398 4.65 11.62 -13.77
CA PHE A 398 4.59 10.18 -13.59
C PHE A 398 3.96 9.55 -14.84
N GLU A 399 4.71 8.69 -15.49
CA GLU A 399 4.28 7.91 -16.63
C GLU A 399 3.85 6.51 -16.17
N ASP A 400 2.99 5.85 -16.98
CA ASP A 400 2.57 4.47 -16.76
C ASP A 400 1.66 4.26 -15.53
N GLU A 401 0.65 5.12 -15.39
CA GLU A 401 -0.40 4.98 -14.37
C GLU A 401 -1.13 3.62 -14.44
N ALA A 402 -1.16 3.00 -15.61
CA ALA A 402 -1.83 1.73 -15.83
C ALA A 402 -1.19 0.60 -15.00
N ALA A 403 0.14 0.53 -14.94
CA ALA A 403 0.86 -0.46 -14.14
C ALA A 403 0.53 -0.33 -12.65
N LEU A 404 0.52 0.91 -12.14
CA LEU A 404 0.17 1.17 -10.74
C LEU A 404 -1.30 0.82 -10.45
N ASN A 405 -2.23 1.22 -11.32
CA ASN A 405 -3.65 0.96 -11.13
C ASN A 405 -4.02 -0.52 -11.29
N GLY A 406 -3.30 -1.27 -12.10
CA GLY A 406 -3.49 -2.72 -12.23
C GLY A 406 -3.15 -3.47 -10.94
N GLU A 407 -1.99 -3.17 -10.36
CA GLU A 407 -1.49 -3.84 -9.15
C GLU A 407 -2.05 -3.22 -7.85
N TYR A 408 -2.08 -1.88 -7.75
CA TYR A 408 -2.49 -1.12 -6.55
C TYR A 408 -3.52 -0.01 -6.86
N PRO A 409 -4.73 -0.34 -7.33
CA PRO A 409 -5.72 0.65 -7.78
C PRO A 409 -6.18 1.61 -6.69
N ASP A 410 -6.21 1.16 -5.44
CA ASP A 410 -6.62 1.98 -4.31
C ASP A 410 -5.51 2.89 -3.78
N PHE A 411 -4.24 2.68 -4.19
CA PHE A 411 -3.13 3.51 -3.73
C PHE A 411 -3.27 4.97 -4.20
N LEU A 412 -3.39 5.19 -5.50
CA LEU A 412 -3.58 6.55 -6.05
C LEU A 412 -4.86 7.20 -5.54
N LYS A 413 -5.91 6.41 -5.43
CA LYS A 413 -7.17 6.86 -4.89
C LYS A 413 -7.01 7.32 -3.44
N THR A 414 -6.33 6.53 -2.59
CA THR A 414 -6.06 6.88 -1.19
C THR A 414 -5.09 8.07 -1.11
N PHE A 415 -4.08 8.11 -1.97
CA PHE A 415 -3.11 9.20 -2.03
C PHE A 415 -3.71 10.55 -2.44
N ARG A 416 -4.77 10.54 -3.27
CA ARG A 416 -5.51 11.70 -3.74
C ARG A 416 -6.71 12.06 -2.88
N TYR A 417 -7.12 11.18 -1.95
CA TYR A 417 -8.32 11.40 -1.13
C TYR A 417 -8.12 12.56 -0.17
N ALA A 418 -9.16 13.43 -0.11
CA ALA A 418 -9.25 14.55 0.80
C ALA A 418 -7.92 15.30 0.96
N THR A 419 -7.41 15.83 -0.14
CA THR A 419 -6.17 16.61 -0.15
C THR A 419 -6.47 18.07 0.15
N PHE A 420 -5.94 18.57 1.25
CA PHE A 420 -6.09 19.96 1.68
C PHE A 420 -4.75 20.67 1.75
N ALA A 421 -4.76 21.96 1.52
CA ALA A 421 -3.53 22.76 1.57
C ALA A 421 -3.72 24.12 2.23
N TYR A 422 -2.62 24.67 2.74
CA TYR A 422 -2.53 26.03 3.21
C TYR A 422 -1.39 26.79 2.51
N MET A 423 -1.67 27.96 1.98
CA MET A 423 -0.70 28.79 1.29
C MET A 423 -0.39 30.03 2.11
N ASP A 424 0.89 30.29 2.33
CA ASP A 424 1.40 31.45 3.05
C ASP A 424 2.77 31.88 2.49
N GLU A 425 3.30 32.99 2.94
CA GLU A 425 4.65 33.46 2.57
C GLU A 425 5.70 32.42 3.00
N LYS A 426 5.67 32.05 4.28
CA LYS A 426 6.52 31.02 4.90
C LYS A 426 5.66 30.13 5.81
N PRO A 427 4.95 29.14 5.23
CA PRO A 427 4.08 28.31 6.03
C PRO A 427 4.88 27.49 7.06
N SER A 428 4.37 27.43 8.28
CA SER A 428 4.95 26.67 9.38
C SER A 428 4.27 25.32 9.55
N ASP A 429 4.93 24.39 10.23
CA ASP A 429 4.35 23.12 10.65
C ASP A 429 3.10 23.30 11.52
N TYR A 430 3.01 24.41 12.25
CA TYR A 430 1.87 24.72 13.12
C TYR A 430 0.54 24.76 12.36
N ALA A 431 0.53 25.36 11.17
CA ALA A 431 -0.66 25.38 10.32
C ALA A 431 -1.12 23.96 9.95
N SER A 432 -0.18 23.07 9.62
CA SER A 432 -0.47 21.66 9.33
C SER A 432 -1.00 20.91 10.55
N ILE A 433 -0.42 21.13 11.73
CA ILE A 433 -0.85 20.50 12.99
C ILE A 433 -2.28 20.91 13.34
N VAL A 434 -2.59 22.20 13.28
CA VAL A 434 -3.93 22.71 13.61
C VAL A 434 -5.00 22.18 12.64
N ASN A 435 -4.70 22.22 11.34
CA ASN A 435 -5.66 21.73 10.35
C ASN A 435 -5.83 20.22 10.41
N ALA A 436 -4.78 19.45 10.64
CA ALA A 436 -4.87 18.00 10.87
C ALA A 436 -5.74 17.69 12.09
N PHE A 437 -5.57 18.43 13.19
CA PHE A 437 -6.41 18.29 14.38
C PHE A 437 -7.89 18.57 14.07
N ILE A 438 -8.19 19.61 13.27
CA ILE A 438 -9.57 19.92 12.84
C ILE A 438 -10.13 18.77 12.01
N LEU A 439 -9.38 18.27 11.02
CA LEU A 439 -9.82 17.17 10.16
C LEU A 439 -10.10 15.89 10.96
N ASP A 440 -9.29 15.61 11.99
CA ASP A 440 -9.53 14.50 12.92
C ASP A 440 -10.81 14.70 13.74
N LYS A 441 -11.06 15.92 14.21
CA LYS A 441 -12.27 16.25 15.00
C LYS A 441 -13.56 16.12 14.19
N ILE A 442 -13.53 16.47 12.91
CA ILE A 442 -14.68 16.28 12.00
C ILE A 442 -14.73 14.88 11.39
N LYS A 443 -13.85 13.96 11.85
CA LYS A 443 -13.83 12.54 11.50
C LYS A 443 -13.66 12.23 10.01
N ILE A 444 -12.83 13.00 9.33
CA ILE A 444 -12.40 12.65 7.97
C ILE A 444 -11.46 11.44 8.07
N ALA A 445 -11.86 10.33 7.47
CA ALA A 445 -11.18 9.03 7.64
C ALA A 445 -9.80 8.97 6.97
N ASN A 446 -9.68 9.59 5.78
CA ASN A 446 -8.44 9.65 5.02
C ASN A 446 -8.21 11.07 4.56
N TYR A 447 -7.05 11.65 4.88
CA TYR A 447 -6.70 12.99 4.41
C TYR A 447 -5.19 13.17 4.30
N VAL A 448 -4.82 14.10 3.44
CA VAL A 448 -3.48 14.69 3.38
C VAL A 448 -3.64 16.20 3.52
N PHE A 449 -2.95 16.77 4.48
CA PHE A 449 -2.80 18.22 4.61
C PHE A 449 -1.34 18.58 4.36
N PHE A 450 -1.08 19.64 3.60
CA PHE A 450 0.27 20.12 3.33
C PHE A 450 0.29 21.64 3.20
N THR A 451 1.49 22.23 3.20
CA THR A 451 1.65 23.66 3.04
C THR A 451 2.31 24.01 1.71
N LYS A 452 2.15 25.27 1.28
CA LYS A 452 2.78 25.84 0.10
C LYS A 452 3.36 27.21 0.41
N SER A 453 4.65 27.38 0.13
CA SER A 453 5.29 28.69 0.21
C SER A 453 5.02 29.51 -1.04
N ALA A 454 4.34 30.64 -0.86
CA ALA A 454 4.13 31.59 -1.94
C ALA A 454 5.40 32.38 -2.27
N LYS A 455 6.30 32.59 -1.31
CA LYS A 455 7.58 33.28 -1.49
C LYS A 455 8.54 32.49 -2.36
N GLU A 456 8.74 31.21 -2.04
CA GLU A 456 9.68 30.34 -2.75
C GLU A 456 9.23 29.98 -4.16
N ARG A 457 7.92 29.81 -4.33
CA ARG A 457 7.32 29.31 -5.58
C ARG A 457 6.83 30.41 -6.51
N GLY A 458 6.56 31.58 -5.98
CA GLY A 458 5.78 32.62 -6.65
C GLY A 458 4.28 32.33 -6.59
N VAL A 459 3.47 33.34 -6.27
CA VAL A 459 2.02 33.22 -5.99
C VAL A 459 1.25 32.52 -7.12
N LYS A 460 1.50 32.86 -8.38
CA LYS A 460 0.79 32.26 -9.52
C LYS A 460 1.06 30.77 -9.64
N LYS A 461 2.31 30.33 -9.44
CA LYS A 461 2.71 28.91 -9.50
C LYS A 461 2.14 28.17 -8.31
N ALA A 462 2.25 28.71 -7.09
CA ALA A 462 1.67 28.12 -5.89
C ALA A 462 0.17 27.83 -6.07
N ILE A 463 -0.62 28.83 -6.49
CA ILE A 463 -2.05 28.66 -6.75
C ILE A 463 -2.32 27.62 -7.85
N SER A 464 -1.50 27.56 -8.91
CA SER A 464 -1.69 26.59 -9.98
C SER A 464 -1.47 25.15 -9.53
N GLU A 465 -0.55 24.93 -8.58
CA GLU A 465 -0.26 23.62 -7.99
C GLU A 465 -1.34 23.14 -7.01
N LEU A 466 -2.18 24.05 -6.51
CA LEU A 466 -3.30 23.73 -5.59
C LEU A 466 -4.60 23.34 -6.30
N LYS A 467 -4.66 23.40 -7.62
CA LYS A 467 -5.89 23.07 -8.39
C LYS A 467 -6.39 21.64 -8.18
N ASP A 468 -5.47 20.71 -7.90
CA ASP A 468 -5.78 19.30 -7.73
C ASP A 468 -6.13 18.95 -6.28
N CYS A 469 -6.18 19.95 -5.38
CA CYS A 469 -6.65 19.75 -4.02
C CYS A 469 -8.18 19.82 -3.93
N ASP A 470 -8.76 19.02 -3.03
CA ASP A 470 -10.19 19.10 -2.72
C ASP A 470 -10.55 20.43 -2.08
N GLY A 471 -9.60 21.02 -1.33
CA GLY A 471 -9.72 22.34 -0.80
C GLY A 471 -8.37 22.94 -0.39
N TYR A 472 -8.30 24.26 -0.42
CA TYR A 472 -7.16 24.95 0.14
C TYR A 472 -7.55 26.26 0.78
N SER A 473 -6.75 26.70 1.74
CA SER A 473 -6.85 28.02 2.35
C SER A 473 -5.57 28.82 2.10
N ALA A 474 -5.67 30.11 2.22
CA ALA A 474 -4.56 31.03 2.09
C ALA A 474 -4.57 32.07 3.21
N SER A 475 -3.40 32.55 3.62
CA SER A 475 -3.30 33.67 4.54
C SER A 475 -3.92 34.93 3.94
N GLU A 476 -4.23 35.89 4.80
CA GLU A 476 -4.90 37.15 4.41
C GLU A 476 -4.14 37.87 3.28
N GLU A 477 -2.82 37.84 3.31
CA GLU A 477 -1.93 38.48 2.33
C GLU A 477 -2.22 38.00 0.89
N TYR A 478 -2.57 36.72 0.70
CA TYR A 478 -2.83 36.11 -0.63
C TYR A 478 -4.30 35.97 -0.98
N SER A 479 -5.21 36.40 -0.10
CA SER A 479 -6.66 36.35 -0.28
C SER A 479 -7.13 37.00 -1.59
N ALA A 480 -6.56 38.14 -1.96
CA ALA A 480 -6.90 38.85 -3.19
C ALA A 480 -6.46 38.08 -4.46
N ASP A 481 -5.30 37.42 -4.43
CA ASP A 481 -4.80 36.65 -5.56
C ASP A 481 -5.57 35.34 -5.76
N VAL A 482 -5.93 34.69 -4.66
CA VAL A 482 -6.80 33.49 -4.66
C VAL A 482 -8.20 33.85 -5.18
N SER A 483 -8.75 34.99 -4.75
CA SER A 483 -10.07 35.48 -5.18
C SER A 483 -10.18 35.64 -6.70
N LYS A 484 -9.10 36.06 -7.38
CA LYS A 484 -9.07 36.20 -8.86
C LYS A 484 -9.25 34.85 -9.60
N LYS A 485 -9.12 33.72 -8.92
CA LYS A 485 -9.26 32.38 -9.50
C LYS A 485 -10.61 31.72 -9.20
N VAL A 486 -11.42 32.35 -8.36
CA VAL A 486 -12.74 31.86 -7.95
C VAL A 486 -13.81 32.30 -8.95
N ILE A 487 -14.64 31.37 -9.39
CA ILE A 487 -15.77 31.64 -10.27
C ILE A 487 -17.06 31.86 -9.46
N LYS A 488 -17.23 31.12 -8.36
CA LYS A 488 -18.43 31.13 -7.54
C LYS A 488 -18.10 31.54 -6.10
N TYR A 489 -18.64 32.65 -5.64
CA TYR A 489 -18.50 33.12 -4.27
C TYR A 489 -19.61 32.57 -3.36
N GLN A 490 -19.24 32.17 -2.14
CA GLN A 490 -20.16 31.63 -1.11
C GLN A 490 -20.06 32.45 0.18
N GLY A 491 -21.09 32.34 1.03
CA GLY A 491 -21.14 33.06 2.31
C GLY A 491 -20.95 34.58 2.15
N THR A 492 -20.23 35.18 3.07
CA THR A 492 -19.87 36.61 3.08
C THR A 492 -19.09 37.06 1.85
N SER A 493 -18.35 36.14 1.21
CA SER A 493 -17.58 36.43 -0.01
C SER A 493 -18.42 36.83 -1.20
N LYS A 494 -19.73 36.59 -1.20
CA LYS A 494 -20.65 37.11 -2.23
C LYS A 494 -20.65 38.62 -2.27
N VAL A 495 -20.52 39.26 -1.10
CA VAL A 495 -20.52 40.72 -0.93
C VAL A 495 -19.09 41.26 -0.97
N THR A 496 -18.20 40.69 -0.17
CA THR A 496 -16.83 41.21 0.06
C THR A 496 -15.88 40.94 -1.07
N LYS A 497 -16.11 39.88 -1.87
CA LYS A 497 -15.20 39.33 -2.86
C LYS A 497 -13.84 38.89 -2.27
N ALA A 498 -13.73 38.81 -0.95
CA ALA A 498 -12.55 38.27 -0.28
C ALA A 498 -12.72 36.78 -0.07
N VAL A 499 -11.67 36.00 -0.32
CA VAL A 499 -11.68 34.54 -0.26
C VAL A 499 -10.42 34.06 0.44
N ASN A 500 -10.57 33.29 1.51
CA ASN A 500 -9.46 32.61 2.17
C ASN A 500 -9.57 31.07 2.11
N VAL A 501 -10.69 30.54 1.69
CA VAL A 501 -10.91 29.10 1.49
C VAL A 501 -11.50 28.84 0.11
N VAL A 502 -10.95 27.86 -0.60
CA VAL A 502 -11.37 27.47 -1.95
C VAL A 502 -11.64 25.97 -1.99
N HIS A 503 -12.73 25.60 -2.66
CA HIS A 503 -13.08 24.24 -3.02
C HIS A 503 -13.48 24.19 -4.50
N GLY A 504 -12.66 23.56 -5.33
CA GLY A 504 -12.83 23.59 -6.78
C GLY A 504 -12.83 25.01 -7.35
N VAL A 505 -13.97 25.45 -7.91
CA VAL A 505 -14.15 26.82 -8.48
C VAL A 505 -14.90 27.75 -7.54
N ALA A 506 -15.28 27.27 -6.36
CA ALA A 506 -16.02 28.04 -5.36
C ALA A 506 -15.10 28.52 -4.24
N GLY A 507 -15.29 29.73 -3.79
CA GLY A 507 -14.53 30.31 -2.68
C GLY A 507 -15.42 31.00 -1.66
N CYS A 508 -14.99 30.94 -0.40
CA CYS A 508 -15.62 31.63 0.72
C CYS A 508 -14.57 32.27 1.63
N SER A 509 -15.01 33.14 2.51
CA SER A 509 -14.24 33.59 3.66
C SER A 509 -14.93 33.12 4.92
N THR A 510 -14.15 32.55 5.82
CA THR A 510 -14.61 32.02 7.10
C THR A 510 -14.33 32.96 8.27
N GLU A 511 -13.54 34.01 8.06
CA GLU A 511 -13.04 34.89 9.13
C GLU A 511 -14.16 35.64 9.85
N GLY A 512 -15.06 36.26 9.12
CA GLY A 512 -16.18 37.00 9.71
C GLY A 512 -17.18 36.06 10.41
N GLU A 513 -17.51 34.95 9.77
CA GLU A 513 -18.43 33.97 10.32
C GLU A 513 -17.85 33.29 11.58
N ALA A 514 -16.54 33.02 11.60
CA ALA A 514 -15.85 32.48 12.75
C ALA A 514 -15.83 33.46 13.94
N LEU A 515 -15.66 34.76 13.66
CA LEU A 515 -15.73 35.79 14.70
C LEU A 515 -17.11 35.85 15.35
N VAL A 516 -18.18 35.89 14.55
CA VAL A 516 -19.58 35.88 15.04
C VAL A 516 -19.88 34.60 15.83
N TYR A 517 -19.39 33.47 15.36
CA TYR A 517 -19.54 32.19 16.07
C TYR A 517 -18.80 32.18 17.41
N SER A 518 -17.56 32.68 17.46
CA SER A 518 -16.79 32.78 18.69
C SER A 518 -17.48 33.67 19.71
N LEU A 519 -17.94 34.86 19.30
CA LEU A 519 -18.67 35.76 20.19
C LEU A 519 -19.92 35.12 20.80
N LYS A 520 -20.70 34.37 19.97
CA LYS A 520 -21.85 33.64 20.46
C LYS A 520 -21.49 32.54 21.46
N ASN A 521 -20.42 31.80 21.22
CA ASN A 521 -19.94 30.77 22.15
C ASN A 521 -19.46 31.35 23.49
N ASP A 522 -18.91 32.57 23.44
CA ASP A 522 -18.47 33.30 24.64
C ASP A 522 -19.65 34.00 25.35
N GLY A 523 -20.87 33.74 24.91
CA GLY A 523 -22.10 34.25 25.53
C GLY A 523 -22.52 35.66 25.09
N TYR A 524 -21.89 36.22 24.07
CA TYR A 524 -22.29 37.53 23.51
C TYR A 524 -23.42 37.37 22.50
N GLU A 525 -24.50 38.07 22.74
CA GLU A 525 -25.59 38.16 21.76
C GLU A 525 -25.28 39.26 20.74
N VAL A 526 -25.10 38.88 19.49
CA VAL A 526 -24.71 39.82 18.39
C VAL A 526 -25.91 40.32 17.59
N SER A 527 -27.04 39.60 17.64
CA SER A 527 -28.28 40.01 16.91
C SER A 527 -28.86 41.28 17.50
N GLY A 528 -29.17 42.25 16.63
CA GLY A 528 -29.74 43.53 17.02
C GLY A 528 -28.79 44.48 17.74
N LYS A 529 -27.49 44.20 17.77
CA LYS A 529 -26.46 45.09 18.32
C LYS A 529 -25.84 45.98 17.24
N SER A 530 -25.40 47.16 17.64
CA SER A 530 -24.56 48.01 16.79
C SER A 530 -23.14 47.59 16.92
N VAL A 531 -22.46 47.28 15.80
CA VAL A 531 -21.08 46.83 15.75
C VAL A 531 -20.23 47.87 15.01
N LEU A 532 -19.12 48.26 15.61
CA LEU A 532 -18.13 49.12 14.97
C LEU A 532 -16.96 48.25 14.48
N VAL A 533 -16.74 48.21 13.18
CA VAL A 533 -15.58 47.55 12.57
C VAL A 533 -14.55 48.61 12.20
N ILE A 534 -13.35 48.49 12.79
CA ILE A 534 -12.23 49.40 12.52
C ILE A 534 -11.27 48.70 11.55
N GLY A 535 -11.16 49.26 10.34
CA GLY A 535 -10.34 48.71 9.25
C GLY A 535 -11.19 48.01 8.17
N LEU A 536 -10.88 48.33 6.91
CA LEU A 536 -11.58 47.81 5.73
C LEU A 536 -10.66 46.91 4.86
N GLY A 537 -9.69 46.26 5.47
CA GLY A 537 -8.97 45.16 4.85
C GLY A 537 -9.86 43.93 4.63
N SER A 538 -9.30 42.85 4.16
CA SER A 538 -10.04 41.61 3.88
C SER A 538 -10.82 41.12 5.12
N ALA A 539 -10.15 41.00 6.27
CA ALA A 539 -10.76 40.55 7.52
C ALA A 539 -11.86 41.51 8.01
N GLY A 540 -11.63 42.83 7.98
CA GLY A 540 -12.61 43.82 8.40
C GLY A 540 -13.87 43.82 7.53
N LYS A 541 -13.75 43.69 6.20
CA LYS A 541 -14.88 43.54 5.28
C LYS A 541 -15.68 42.26 5.56
N ASN A 542 -14.98 41.14 5.80
CA ASN A 542 -15.62 39.87 6.11
C ASN A 542 -16.33 39.91 7.47
N ALA A 543 -15.73 40.53 8.48
CA ALA A 543 -16.37 40.77 9.77
C ALA A 543 -17.64 41.60 9.61
N ALA A 544 -17.56 42.75 8.94
CA ALA A 544 -18.73 43.61 8.71
C ALA A 544 -19.84 42.92 7.92
N ALA A 545 -19.52 42.02 6.99
CA ALA A 545 -20.54 41.30 6.22
C ALA A 545 -21.15 40.12 7.00
N ALA A 546 -20.50 39.64 8.06
CA ALA A 546 -20.99 38.53 8.88
C ALA A 546 -21.92 39.01 10.04
N PHE A 547 -21.71 40.25 10.54
CA PHE A 547 -22.58 40.87 11.51
C PHE A 547 -23.90 41.37 10.89
#